data_55abc120cab93d9b22e800e08c16aaeb
#
_entry.id   55abc120cab93d9b22e800e08c16aaeb
#
_cell.length_a   1.000
_cell.length_b   1.000
_cell.length_c   1.000
_cell.angle_alpha   90.00
_cell.angle_beta   90.00
_cell.angle_gamma   90.00
#
_symmetry.space_group_name_H-M   'P 1'
#
loop_
_entity.id
_entity.type
_entity.pdbx_description
1 polymer ?
#
loop_
_entity_poly.entity_id
_entity_poly.type
_entity_poly.pdbx_seq_one_letter_code
_entity_poly.pdbx_strand_id
1 'polypeptide(L)'
;MFGLEPSIPAKKSIELFKNQNITKIIELGAGLGRDTIFFAQNSIHVNALDYSSSGIKVINKKTEKQSLSNFISTKIFDVRKKLPFEDNSVEACFSHMLYCMALTNIELENLNNEIRRVLKPNGINIYTVRHTNDGDYKKGIHIAEDLYENDGFIVHYFSKDKI
;
A
#
# COMPACT_ATOMS: atom_id res chain seq x y z
N MET A 1 -2.45 13.67 10.57
CA MET A 1 -2.80 12.36 11.19
C MET A 1 -3.83 11.69 10.30
N PHE A 2 -3.57 10.49 9.81
CA PHE A 2 -4.54 9.75 9.00
C PHE A 2 -5.75 9.36 9.89
N GLY A 3 -6.98 9.63 9.41
CA GLY A 3 -8.20 9.35 10.16
C GLY A 3 -8.42 7.86 10.46
N LEU A 4 -9.41 7.56 11.29
CA LEU A 4 -9.81 6.18 11.62
C LEU A 4 -10.66 5.54 10.52
N GLU A 5 -11.31 6.36 9.70
CA GLU A 5 -12.14 5.90 8.59
C GLU A 5 -11.31 5.33 7.44
N PRO A 6 -11.78 4.28 6.78
CA PRO A 6 -11.12 3.71 5.61
C PRO A 6 -10.95 4.76 4.51
N SER A 7 -9.86 4.65 3.77
CA SER A 7 -9.56 5.58 2.68
C SER A 7 -10.61 5.48 1.56
N ILE A 8 -10.79 6.58 0.83
CA ILE A 8 -11.67 6.56 -0.36
C ILE A 8 -11.21 5.52 -1.39
N PRO A 9 -9.90 5.38 -1.70
CA PRO A 9 -9.43 4.29 -2.55
C PRO A 9 -9.82 2.90 -2.04
N ALA A 10 -9.67 2.61 -0.74
CA ALA A 10 -10.07 1.32 -0.18
C ALA A 10 -11.57 1.07 -0.34
N LYS A 11 -12.42 2.08 -0.06
CA LYS A 11 -13.89 1.98 -0.26
C LYS A 11 -14.25 1.68 -1.72
N LYS A 12 -13.58 2.30 -2.69
CA LYS A 12 -13.81 2.03 -4.11
C LYS A 12 -13.27 0.65 -4.53
N SER A 13 -12.15 0.22 -3.98
CA SER A 13 -11.54 -1.07 -4.31
C SER A 13 -12.41 -2.25 -3.91
N ILE A 14 -13.19 -2.14 -2.85
CA ILE A 14 -14.06 -3.23 -2.39
C ILE A 14 -15.11 -3.63 -3.43
N GLU A 15 -15.67 -2.66 -4.15
CA GLU A 15 -16.65 -2.93 -5.23
C GLU A 15 -15.97 -3.68 -6.38
N LEU A 16 -14.76 -3.24 -6.76
CA LEU A 16 -13.98 -3.90 -7.80
C LEU A 16 -13.61 -5.33 -7.40
N PHE A 17 -13.15 -5.54 -6.17
CA PHE A 17 -12.81 -6.86 -5.65
C PHE A 17 -14.00 -7.81 -5.67
N LYS A 18 -15.18 -7.36 -5.24
CA LYS A 18 -16.41 -8.15 -5.29
C LYS A 18 -16.81 -8.51 -6.72
N ASN A 19 -16.75 -7.56 -7.65
CA ASN A 19 -17.12 -7.77 -9.05
C ASN A 19 -16.17 -8.77 -9.76
N GLN A 20 -14.93 -8.88 -9.31
CA GLN A 20 -13.94 -9.79 -9.87
C GLN A 20 -13.69 -11.04 -9.02
N ASN A 21 -14.52 -11.28 -7.99
CA ASN A 21 -14.38 -12.40 -7.05
C ASN A 21 -13.00 -12.48 -6.39
N ILE A 22 -12.35 -11.34 -6.16
CA ILE A 22 -11.10 -11.26 -5.43
C ILE A 22 -11.40 -11.39 -3.94
N THR A 23 -10.80 -12.38 -3.31
CA THR A 23 -11.00 -12.71 -1.90
C THR A 23 -9.73 -12.58 -1.07
N LYS A 24 -8.57 -12.48 -1.73
CA LYS A 24 -7.26 -12.43 -1.06
C LYS A 24 -6.35 -11.39 -1.71
N ILE A 25 -5.87 -10.45 -0.91
CA ILE A 25 -4.99 -9.37 -1.37
C ILE A 25 -3.71 -9.28 -0.54
N ILE A 26 -2.71 -8.61 -1.11
CA ILE A 26 -1.61 -8.04 -0.32
C ILE A 26 -1.83 -6.53 -0.17
N GLU A 27 -1.55 -6.02 1.01
CA GLU A 27 -1.52 -4.58 1.27
C GLU A 27 -0.10 -4.17 1.61
N LEU A 28 0.47 -3.26 0.80
CA LEU A 28 1.81 -2.74 0.97
C LEU A 28 1.76 -1.35 1.60
N GLY A 29 2.52 -1.15 2.70
CA GLY A 29 2.47 0.08 3.46
C GLY A 29 1.19 0.21 4.30
N ALA A 30 0.82 -0.86 5.01
CA ALA A 30 -0.43 -0.94 5.76
C ALA A 30 -0.54 0.08 6.92
N GLY A 31 0.56 0.68 7.35
CA GLY A 31 0.62 1.70 8.40
C GLY A 31 0.01 1.25 9.72
N LEU A 32 -1.04 1.93 10.16
CA LEU A 32 -1.79 1.59 11.38
C LEU A 32 -3.00 0.67 11.10
N GLY A 33 -3.12 0.12 9.89
CA GLY A 33 -4.11 -0.88 9.52
C GLY A 33 -5.53 -0.35 9.31
N ARG A 34 -5.68 0.91 8.94
CA ARG A 34 -6.99 1.52 8.67
C ARG A 34 -7.72 0.79 7.55
N ASP A 35 -7.05 0.62 6.42
CA ASP A 35 -7.60 -0.02 5.23
C ASP A 35 -7.57 -1.55 5.37
N THR A 36 -6.53 -2.11 6.03
CA THR A 36 -6.44 -3.54 6.39
C THR A 36 -7.69 -4.04 7.12
N ILE A 37 -8.08 -3.34 8.19
CA ILE A 37 -9.26 -3.70 9.00
C ILE A 37 -10.52 -3.60 8.16
N PHE A 38 -10.66 -2.55 7.36
CA PHE A 38 -11.82 -2.35 6.49
C PHE A 38 -11.98 -3.49 5.46
N PHE A 39 -10.90 -3.90 4.80
CA PHE A 39 -10.94 -5.02 3.87
C PHE A 39 -11.34 -6.33 4.57
N ALA A 40 -10.76 -6.61 5.73
CA ALA A 40 -11.08 -7.81 6.50
C ALA A 40 -12.55 -7.83 6.99
N GLN A 41 -13.10 -6.70 7.42
CA GLN A 41 -14.51 -6.55 7.77
C GLN A 41 -15.45 -6.81 6.57
N ASN A 42 -14.94 -6.66 5.35
CA ASN A 42 -15.63 -7.00 4.10
C ASN A 42 -15.31 -8.39 3.57
N SER A 43 -14.81 -9.29 4.43
CA SER A 43 -14.49 -10.69 4.12
C SER A 43 -13.35 -10.87 3.10
N ILE A 44 -12.47 -9.90 2.98
CA ILE A 44 -11.24 -10.01 2.18
C ILE A 44 -10.10 -10.46 3.10
N HIS A 45 -9.37 -11.50 2.68
CA HIS A 45 -8.14 -11.91 3.34
C HIS A 45 -7.00 -10.97 2.98
N VAL A 46 -6.38 -10.35 3.97
CA VAL A 46 -5.32 -9.35 3.78
C VAL A 46 -3.98 -9.84 4.32
N ASN A 47 -2.98 -9.92 3.47
CA ASN A 47 -1.59 -10.00 3.91
C ASN A 47 -1.06 -8.56 4.00
N ALA A 48 -1.02 -8.00 5.20
CA ALA A 48 -0.61 -6.63 5.46
C ALA A 48 0.89 -6.53 5.74
N LEU A 49 1.61 -5.81 4.89
CA LEU A 49 3.04 -5.60 5.00
C LEU A 49 3.35 -4.13 5.30
N ASP A 50 4.19 -3.90 6.30
CA ASP A 50 4.69 -2.57 6.63
C ASP A 50 6.10 -2.67 7.23
N TYR A 51 6.97 -1.69 6.98
CA TYR A 51 8.31 -1.70 7.58
C TYR A 51 8.30 -1.30 9.06
N SER A 52 7.24 -0.63 9.51
CA SER A 52 7.08 -0.16 10.89
C SER A 52 6.62 -1.28 11.81
N SER A 53 7.50 -1.72 12.70
CA SER A 53 7.15 -2.72 13.72
C SER A 53 6.06 -2.23 14.67
N SER A 54 6.01 -0.91 14.96
CA SER A 54 4.96 -0.30 15.76
C SER A 54 3.61 -0.31 15.04
N GLY A 55 3.60 -0.04 13.72
CA GLY A 55 2.40 -0.16 12.88
C GLY A 55 1.84 -1.58 12.91
N ILE A 56 2.67 -2.57 12.65
CA ILE A 56 2.29 -3.99 12.70
C ILE A 56 1.71 -4.39 14.06
N LYS A 57 2.32 -3.94 15.18
CA LYS A 57 1.77 -4.19 16.51
C LYS A 57 0.36 -3.60 16.70
N VAL A 58 0.12 -2.40 16.15
CA VAL A 58 -1.21 -1.77 16.20
C VAL A 58 -2.22 -2.56 15.37
N ILE A 59 -1.85 -3.03 14.17
CA ILE A 59 -2.71 -3.87 13.34
C ILE A 59 -3.09 -5.14 14.11
N ASN A 60 -2.12 -5.88 14.65
CA ASN A 60 -2.36 -7.12 15.38
C ASN A 60 -3.32 -6.90 16.55
N LYS A 61 -3.11 -5.87 17.36
CA LYS A 61 -4.02 -5.52 18.46
C LYS A 61 -5.45 -5.22 18.01
N LYS A 62 -5.62 -4.52 16.88
CA LYS A 62 -6.95 -4.25 16.30
C LYS A 62 -7.58 -5.55 15.77
N THR A 63 -6.80 -6.39 15.11
CA THR A 63 -7.21 -7.69 14.57
C THR A 63 -7.79 -8.58 15.67
N GLU A 64 -7.06 -8.72 16.79
CA GLU A 64 -7.52 -9.49 17.96
C GLU A 64 -8.80 -8.90 18.55
N LYS A 65 -8.81 -7.58 18.82
CA LYS A 65 -9.96 -6.89 19.42
C LYS A 65 -11.24 -7.02 18.60
N GLN A 66 -11.14 -7.17 17.28
CA GLN A 66 -12.28 -7.23 16.37
C GLN A 66 -12.54 -8.66 15.85
N SER A 67 -11.84 -9.68 16.38
CA SER A 67 -11.97 -11.09 15.97
C SER A 67 -11.74 -11.31 14.46
N LEU A 68 -10.79 -10.57 13.87
CA LEU A 68 -10.47 -10.62 12.44
C LEU A 68 -9.24 -11.49 12.11
N SER A 69 -8.75 -12.30 13.07
CA SER A 69 -7.52 -13.08 12.93
C SER A 69 -7.55 -14.10 11.78
N ASN A 70 -8.74 -14.53 11.36
CA ASN A 70 -8.88 -15.42 10.21
C ASN A 70 -8.73 -14.70 8.86
N PHE A 71 -8.81 -13.36 8.85
CA PHE A 71 -8.75 -12.56 7.62
C PHE A 71 -7.46 -11.77 7.47
N ILE A 72 -6.69 -11.58 8.55
CA ILE A 72 -5.50 -10.72 8.52
C ILE A 72 -4.27 -11.50 8.93
N SER A 73 -3.27 -11.49 8.08
CA SER A 73 -1.89 -11.83 8.43
C SER A 73 -1.00 -10.60 8.25
N THR A 74 -0.03 -10.42 9.15
CA THR A 74 0.85 -9.25 9.13
C THR A 74 2.30 -9.64 9.03
N LYS A 75 3.11 -8.80 8.38
CA LYS A 75 4.56 -9.00 8.32
C LYS A 75 5.29 -7.67 8.34
N ILE A 76 6.33 -7.57 9.18
CA ILE A 76 7.30 -6.46 9.10
C ILE A 76 8.11 -6.69 7.83
N PHE A 77 8.03 -5.74 6.89
CA PHE A 77 8.63 -5.92 5.58
C PHE A 77 9.01 -4.57 4.94
N ASP A 78 10.21 -4.53 4.35
CA ASP A 78 10.68 -3.42 3.55
C ASP A 78 10.40 -3.72 2.07
N VAL A 79 9.55 -2.92 1.45
CA VAL A 79 9.11 -3.08 0.05
C VAL A 79 10.21 -2.95 -1.00
N ARG A 80 11.39 -2.48 -0.61
CA ARG A 80 12.59 -2.47 -1.47
C ARG A 80 13.20 -3.85 -1.66
N LYS A 81 12.75 -4.85 -0.89
CA LYS A 81 13.20 -6.25 -0.98
C LYS A 81 12.25 -7.06 -1.85
N LYS A 82 12.72 -8.25 -2.29
CA LYS A 82 11.88 -9.23 -3.00
C LYS A 82 10.65 -9.58 -2.17
N LEU A 83 9.45 -9.42 -2.74
CA LEU A 83 8.19 -9.72 -2.05
C LEU A 83 8.11 -11.20 -1.64
N PRO A 84 7.68 -11.50 -0.40
CA PRO A 84 7.69 -12.85 0.18
C PRO A 84 6.49 -13.69 -0.29
N PHE A 85 6.23 -13.69 -1.59
CA PHE A 85 5.16 -14.43 -2.25
C PHE A 85 5.72 -15.10 -3.50
N GLU A 86 5.13 -16.25 -3.84
CA GLU A 86 5.45 -16.98 -5.07
C GLU A 86 4.97 -16.23 -6.31
N ASP A 87 5.53 -16.58 -7.47
CA ASP A 87 5.10 -16.05 -8.74
C ASP A 87 3.62 -16.41 -8.99
N ASN A 88 2.85 -15.47 -9.55
CA ASN A 88 1.45 -15.68 -9.92
C ASN A 88 0.57 -16.23 -8.76
N SER A 89 0.82 -15.80 -7.53
CA SER A 89 0.12 -16.32 -6.33
C SER A 89 -0.90 -15.37 -5.73
N VAL A 90 -0.86 -14.08 -6.09
CA VAL A 90 -1.64 -13.00 -5.49
C VAL A 90 -2.74 -12.51 -6.44
N GLU A 91 -3.96 -12.33 -5.95
CA GLU A 91 -5.10 -11.87 -6.77
C GLU A 91 -5.09 -10.36 -6.98
N ALA A 92 -4.77 -9.60 -5.93
CA ALA A 92 -4.63 -8.16 -6.02
C ALA A 92 -3.60 -7.62 -5.03
N CYS A 93 -2.99 -6.50 -5.42
CA CYS A 93 -2.15 -5.67 -4.57
C CYS A 93 -2.85 -4.33 -4.34
N PHE A 94 -2.86 -3.88 -3.10
CA PHE A 94 -3.35 -2.57 -2.72
C PHE A 94 -2.27 -1.79 -1.97
N SER A 95 -2.09 -0.51 -2.29
CA SER A 95 -1.25 0.39 -1.51
C SER A 95 -1.78 1.82 -1.54
N HIS A 96 -1.96 2.40 -0.35
CA HIS A 96 -2.41 3.78 -0.22
C HIS A 96 -1.28 4.65 0.30
N MET A 97 -0.83 5.60 -0.53
CA MET A 97 0.24 6.56 -0.21
C MET A 97 1.64 5.95 -0.02
N LEU A 98 1.87 4.68 -0.36
CA LEU A 98 3.20 4.07 -0.28
C LEU A 98 4.14 4.59 -1.37
N TYR A 99 3.66 4.69 -2.60
CA TYR A 99 4.47 5.10 -3.76
C TYR A 99 5.02 6.52 -3.62
N CYS A 100 4.35 7.37 -2.87
CA CYS A 100 4.82 8.73 -2.60
C CYS A 100 5.68 8.85 -1.33
N MET A 101 6.12 7.74 -0.74
CA MET A 101 7.15 7.77 0.31
C MET A 101 8.54 7.96 -0.30
N ALA A 102 9.59 7.91 0.53
CA ALA A 102 10.99 8.09 0.15
C ALA A 102 11.53 6.89 -0.67
N LEU A 103 10.93 6.63 -1.83
CA LEU A 103 11.39 5.63 -2.79
C LEU A 103 11.91 6.34 -4.05
N THR A 104 13.10 5.97 -4.50
CA THR A 104 13.68 6.43 -5.76
C THR A 104 12.96 5.80 -6.97
N ASN A 105 13.17 6.32 -8.18
CA ASN A 105 12.63 5.72 -9.41
C ASN A 105 13.04 4.26 -9.57
N ILE A 106 14.30 3.92 -9.29
CA ILE A 106 14.81 2.56 -9.38
C ILE A 106 14.10 1.64 -8.37
N GLU A 107 13.89 2.11 -7.14
CA GLU A 107 13.20 1.33 -6.11
C GLU A 107 11.72 1.14 -6.47
N LEU A 108 11.06 2.13 -7.04
CA LEU A 108 9.69 2.03 -7.55
C LEU A 108 9.57 1.04 -8.72
N GLU A 109 10.52 1.07 -9.66
CA GLU A 109 10.58 0.14 -10.78
C GLU A 109 10.76 -1.31 -10.27
N ASN A 110 11.69 -1.53 -9.36
CA ASN A 110 11.90 -2.84 -8.74
C ASN A 110 10.65 -3.32 -8.00
N LEU A 111 9.97 -2.44 -7.24
CA LEU A 111 8.71 -2.76 -6.58
C LEU A 111 7.62 -3.15 -7.58
N ASN A 112 7.48 -2.41 -8.67
CA ASN A 112 6.49 -2.71 -9.72
C ASN A 112 6.78 -4.06 -10.39
N ASN A 113 8.06 -4.38 -10.64
CA ASN A 113 8.46 -5.68 -11.19
C ASN A 113 8.13 -6.82 -10.23
N GLU A 114 8.35 -6.64 -8.94
CA GLU A 114 8.00 -7.62 -7.91
C GLU A 114 6.47 -7.78 -7.78
N ILE A 115 5.70 -6.69 -7.79
CA ILE A 115 4.24 -6.75 -7.78
C ILE A 115 3.73 -7.51 -9.02
N ARG A 116 4.28 -7.20 -10.21
CA ARG A 116 3.96 -7.93 -11.45
C ARG A 116 4.29 -9.41 -11.37
N ARG A 117 5.42 -9.77 -10.76
CA ARG A 117 5.84 -11.16 -10.58
C ARG A 117 4.84 -11.96 -9.72
N VAL A 118 4.41 -11.38 -8.60
CA VAL A 118 3.54 -12.08 -7.65
C VAL A 118 2.07 -12.08 -8.05
N LEU A 119 1.63 -11.12 -8.85
CA LEU A 119 0.24 -11.07 -9.33
C LEU A 119 -0.07 -12.22 -10.29
N LYS A 120 -1.22 -12.84 -10.10
CA LYS A 120 -1.80 -13.80 -11.07
C LYS A 120 -2.03 -13.11 -12.42
N PRO A 121 -2.12 -13.86 -13.53
CA PRO A 121 -2.66 -13.30 -14.77
C PRO A 121 -4.01 -12.62 -14.53
N ASN A 122 -4.18 -11.41 -15.03
CA ASN A 122 -5.32 -10.52 -14.75
C ASN A 122 -5.46 -10.04 -13.29
N GLY A 123 -4.45 -10.26 -12.46
CA GLY A 123 -4.40 -9.68 -11.11
C GLY A 123 -4.33 -8.15 -11.16
N ILE A 124 -4.80 -7.49 -10.11
CA ILE A 124 -4.97 -6.05 -10.08
C ILE A 124 -3.96 -5.41 -9.12
N ASN A 125 -3.30 -4.34 -9.56
CA ASN A 125 -2.54 -3.45 -8.68
C ASN A 125 -3.28 -2.11 -8.54
N ILE A 126 -3.66 -1.76 -7.31
CA ILE A 126 -4.29 -0.48 -6.98
C ILE A 126 -3.36 0.30 -6.07
N TYR A 127 -2.95 1.48 -6.50
CA TYR A 127 -2.09 2.35 -5.72
C TYR A 127 -2.51 3.81 -5.82
N THR A 128 -2.05 4.62 -4.89
CA THR A 128 -2.25 6.07 -4.91
C THR A 128 -0.93 6.79 -4.82
N VAL A 129 -0.87 7.94 -5.48
CA VAL A 129 0.31 8.80 -5.53
C VAL A 129 -0.06 10.26 -5.22
N ARG A 130 0.94 11.07 -4.90
CA ARG A 130 0.81 12.54 -4.91
C ARG A 130 1.23 13.04 -6.29
N HIS A 131 0.37 13.82 -6.91
CA HIS A 131 0.60 14.34 -8.26
C HIS A 131 1.45 15.61 -8.21
N THR A 132 2.19 15.91 -9.30
CA THR A 132 2.97 17.15 -9.43
C THR A 132 2.13 18.42 -9.44
N ASN A 133 0.80 18.33 -9.55
CA ASN A 133 -0.13 19.46 -9.35
C ASN A 133 -0.48 19.70 -7.87
N ASP A 134 0.05 18.89 -6.95
CA ASP A 134 -0.13 19.10 -5.52
C ASP A 134 0.53 20.43 -5.12
N GLY A 135 -0.15 21.18 -4.25
CA GLY A 135 0.34 22.48 -3.80
C GLY A 135 1.67 22.46 -3.06
N ASP A 136 2.13 21.29 -2.60
CA ASP A 136 3.42 21.10 -1.92
C ASP A 136 4.54 20.65 -2.87
N TYR A 137 4.26 20.38 -4.14
CA TYR A 137 5.29 20.04 -5.12
C TYR A 137 6.29 21.20 -5.29
N LYS A 138 7.57 20.86 -5.29
CA LYS A 138 8.70 21.83 -5.34
C LYS A 138 8.80 22.77 -4.14
N LYS A 139 8.09 22.51 -3.05
CA LYS A 139 8.32 23.15 -1.77
C LYS A 139 9.30 22.33 -0.93
N GLY A 140 10.02 23.02 -0.02
CA GLY A 140 11.02 22.38 0.83
C GLY A 140 12.34 22.10 0.13
N ILE A 141 13.05 21.05 0.55
CA ILE A 141 14.40 20.72 0.07
C ILE A 141 14.27 19.67 -1.05
N HIS A 142 14.81 19.98 -2.23
CA HIS A 142 14.92 19.00 -3.31
C HIS A 142 16.00 17.98 -2.96
N ILE A 143 15.64 16.70 -2.92
CA ILE A 143 16.54 15.59 -2.59
C ILE A 143 17.12 14.96 -3.86
N ALA A 144 16.25 14.47 -4.75
CA ALA A 144 16.60 13.87 -6.03
C ALA A 144 15.33 13.69 -6.85
N GLU A 145 15.43 13.57 -8.19
CA GLU A 145 14.26 13.27 -9.05
C GLU A 145 13.06 14.20 -8.75
N ASP A 146 11.89 13.64 -8.45
CA ASP A 146 10.71 14.35 -7.94
C ASP A 146 10.50 14.16 -6.42
N LEU A 147 11.58 13.90 -5.68
CA LEU A 147 11.61 13.77 -4.23
C LEU A 147 11.91 15.10 -3.56
N TYR A 148 11.02 15.52 -2.68
CA TYR A 148 11.16 16.74 -1.90
C TYR A 148 10.95 16.46 -0.41
N GLU A 149 11.82 17.00 0.43
CA GLU A 149 11.61 17.00 1.87
C GLU A 149 10.86 18.26 2.27
N ASN A 150 9.73 18.07 2.96
CA ASN A 150 8.93 19.14 3.50
C ASN A 150 8.56 18.79 4.94
N ASP A 151 8.93 19.64 5.91
CA ASP A 151 8.67 19.46 7.34
C ASP A 151 9.09 18.07 7.89
N GLY A 152 10.23 17.55 7.44
CA GLY A 152 10.78 16.26 7.88
C GLY A 152 10.19 15.05 7.17
N PHE A 153 9.32 15.23 6.18
CA PHE A 153 8.78 14.14 5.35
C PHE A 153 9.31 14.23 3.93
N ILE A 154 9.88 13.13 3.44
CA ILE A 154 10.29 13.03 2.04
C ILE A 154 9.11 12.48 1.25
N VAL A 155 8.69 13.23 0.22
CA VAL A 155 7.56 12.89 -0.63
C VAL A 155 8.02 12.78 -2.09
N HIS A 156 7.67 11.67 -2.74
CA HIS A 156 7.85 11.48 -4.16
C HIS A 156 6.57 11.91 -4.91
N TYR A 157 6.70 12.83 -5.83
CA TYR A 157 5.59 13.31 -6.64
C TYR A 157 5.61 12.66 -8.03
N PHE A 158 4.44 12.51 -8.61
CA PHE A 158 4.25 11.82 -9.89
C PHE A 158 3.64 12.76 -10.92
N SER A 159 4.28 12.86 -12.07
CA SER A 159 3.66 13.47 -13.25
C SER A 159 2.66 12.49 -13.87
N LYS A 160 1.81 13.00 -14.76
CA LYS A 160 0.87 12.16 -15.51
C LYS A 160 1.57 11.10 -16.36
N ASP A 161 2.74 11.43 -16.89
CA ASP A 161 3.50 10.51 -17.77
C ASP A 161 4.24 9.41 -16.99
N LYS A 162 4.31 9.55 -15.67
CA LYS A 162 4.96 8.58 -14.76
C LYS A 162 4.00 7.53 -14.20
N ILE A 163 2.71 7.73 -14.37
CA ILE A 163 1.63 6.85 -13.91
C ILE A 163 1.21 5.94 -15.06
#